data_8be6d3beb86f3b91ecac04eade50757a
#
_entry.id   8be6d3beb86f3b91ecac04eade50757a
#
_cell.length_a   1.000
_cell.length_b   1.000
_cell.length_c   1.000
_cell.angle_alpha   90.00
_cell.angle_beta   90.00
_cell.angle_gamma   90.00
#
_symmetry.space_group_name_H-M   'P 1'
#
loop_
_entity.id
_entity.type
_entity.pdbx_description
1 polymer ?
#
loop_
_entity_poly.entity_id
_entity_poly.type
_entity_poly.pdbx_seq_one_letter_code
_entity_poly.pdbx_strand_id
1 'polypeptide(L)'
;MNVIIQAPGGTAAKHSYTYKLSLPSSWVREMGISEDDRQVEMKFDGTAITITKRLAMQEFVDRAKKRGRKTLVLSYYDDKTLCTKIAADYDEKSICIENYVTNVLRTAFGNNQEPTWEDYLLFLEERSIPKSRAGLRDYLDAIGVDAFDPLEIIKKTSGRMAEDQQWIQVEVSQ
;
A
#
# COMPACT_ATOMS: atom_id res chain seq x y z
N MET A 1 -16.07 19.03 -20.78
CA MET A 1 -15.08 19.41 -19.76
C MET A 1 -13.74 19.62 -20.45
N ASN A 2 -13.02 20.71 -20.14
CA ASN A 2 -11.74 21.01 -20.82
C ASN A 2 -10.60 20.94 -19.81
N VAL A 3 -9.44 20.46 -20.26
CA VAL A 3 -8.20 20.51 -19.49
C VAL A 3 -7.64 21.92 -19.56
N ILE A 4 -7.32 22.51 -18.42
CA ILE A 4 -6.66 23.81 -18.34
C ILE A 4 -5.16 23.60 -18.48
N ILE A 5 -4.54 24.25 -19.46
CA ILE A 5 -3.10 24.20 -19.70
C ILE A 5 -2.50 25.51 -19.18
N GLN A 6 -1.62 25.42 -18.19
CA GLN A 6 -0.88 26.57 -17.66
C GLN A 6 0.58 26.51 -18.13
N ALA A 7 1.02 27.59 -18.77
CA ALA A 7 2.44 27.76 -19.06
C ALA A 7 3.23 27.98 -17.76
N PRO A 8 4.49 27.54 -17.70
CA PRO A 8 5.33 27.76 -16.54
C PRO A 8 5.57 29.24 -16.30
N GLY A 9 5.42 29.69 -15.06
CA GLY A 9 5.84 31.03 -14.64
C GLY A 9 7.30 31.01 -14.15
N GLY A 10 8.08 32.03 -14.46
CA GLY A 10 9.45 32.20 -13.94
C GLY A 10 10.52 31.37 -14.65
N THR A 11 11.55 30.92 -13.92
CA THR A 11 12.77 30.25 -14.40
C THR A 11 12.62 28.78 -14.76
N ALA A 12 11.38 28.26 -14.92
CA ALA A 12 11.15 26.87 -15.31
C ALA A 12 11.63 26.60 -16.75
N ALA A 13 12.11 25.36 -17.00
CA ALA A 13 12.59 24.95 -18.32
C ALA A 13 11.54 25.19 -19.42
N LYS A 14 11.98 25.65 -20.59
CA LYS A 14 11.11 25.79 -21.78
C LYS A 14 10.41 24.44 -22.01
N HIS A 15 9.05 24.46 -22.11
CA HIS A 15 8.18 23.30 -22.30
C HIS A 15 7.68 22.54 -21.04
N SER A 16 7.82 23.08 -19.84
CA SER A 16 7.14 22.54 -18.67
C SER A 16 5.72 23.11 -18.57
N TYR A 17 4.69 22.32 -18.88
CA TYR A 17 3.28 22.72 -18.73
C TYR A 17 2.64 22.00 -17.53
N THR A 18 1.79 22.72 -16.82
CA THR A 18 0.91 22.12 -15.81
C THR A 18 -0.48 21.94 -16.39
N TYR A 19 -1.03 20.74 -16.25
CA TYR A 19 -2.37 20.41 -16.70
C TYR A 19 -3.29 20.30 -15.50
N LYS A 20 -4.45 20.97 -15.53
CA LYS A 20 -5.45 20.94 -14.46
C LYS A 20 -6.79 20.52 -15.02
N LEU A 21 -7.51 19.71 -14.25
CA LEU A 21 -8.86 19.29 -14.55
C LEU A 21 -9.79 19.74 -13.41
N SER A 22 -10.87 20.46 -13.74
CA SER A 22 -11.87 20.83 -12.77
C SER A 22 -12.94 19.74 -12.69
N LEU A 23 -13.15 19.18 -11.49
CA LEU A 23 -14.22 18.22 -11.26
C LEU A 23 -15.52 18.94 -10.93
N PRO A 24 -16.70 18.44 -11.37
CA PRO A 24 -17.99 18.96 -10.96
C PRO A 24 -18.15 18.87 -9.41
N SER A 25 -18.67 19.95 -8.81
CA SER A 25 -18.84 20.01 -7.35
C SER A 25 -19.78 18.92 -6.79
N SER A 26 -20.75 18.46 -7.59
CA SER A 26 -21.61 17.32 -7.24
C SER A 26 -20.79 16.03 -7.07
N TRP A 27 -19.90 15.74 -8.00
CA TRP A 27 -19.04 14.54 -7.94
C TRP A 27 -18.10 14.59 -6.74
N VAL A 28 -17.46 15.74 -6.51
CA VAL A 28 -16.57 15.95 -5.35
C VAL A 28 -17.30 15.68 -4.04
N ARG A 29 -18.56 16.14 -3.94
CA ARG A 29 -19.42 15.91 -2.78
C ARG A 29 -19.85 14.45 -2.63
N GLU A 30 -20.23 13.79 -3.72
CA GLU A 30 -20.60 12.37 -3.72
C GLU A 30 -19.41 11.47 -3.37
N MET A 31 -18.19 11.86 -3.76
CA MET A 31 -16.95 11.20 -3.35
C MET A 31 -16.59 11.44 -1.88
N GLY A 32 -17.30 12.34 -1.17
CA GLY A 32 -17.01 12.68 0.22
C GLY A 32 -15.69 13.43 0.40
N ILE A 33 -15.23 14.15 -0.63
CA ILE A 33 -14.02 15.00 -0.56
C ILE A 33 -14.42 16.35 0.07
N SER A 34 -13.68 16.80 1.09
CA SER A 34 -13.88 18.05 1.82
C SER A 34 -12.55 18.82 1.96
N GLU A 35 -12.59 20.00 2.59
CA GLU A 35 -11.38 20.77 2.87
C GLU A 35 -10.45 20.04 3.85
N ASP A 36 -11.01 19.28 4.78
CA ASP A 36 -10.26 18.53 5.79
C ASP A 36 -9.81 17.14 5.28
N ASP A 37 -10.53 16.57 4.29
CA ASP A 37 -10.24 15.24 3.73
C ASP A 37 -10.28 15.30 2.19
N ARG A 38 -9.18 15.73 1.60
CA ARG A 38 -9.01 15.98 0.16
C ARG A 38 -8.03 15.05 -0.54
N GLN A 39 -7.60 13.99 0.12
CA GLN A 39 -6.69 13.03 -0.50
C GLN A 39 -7.43 12.12 -1.47
N VAL A 40 -6.91 12.02 -2.67
CA VAL A 40 -7.43 11.16 -3.73
C VAL A 40 -6.33 10.26 -4.26
N GLU A 41 -6.70 9.07 -4.66
CA GLU A 41 -5.88 8.17 -5.45
C GLU A 41 -6.19 8.38 -6.93
N MET A 42 -5.15 8.42 -7.77
CA MET A 42 -5.31 8.60 -9.21
C MET A 42 -4.58 7.48 -9.95
N LYS A 43 -5.31 6.76 -10.80
CA LYS A 43 -4.76 5.69 -11.65
C LYS A 43 -4.93 6.05 -13.10
N PHE A 44 -3.91 5.77 -13.93
CA PHE A 44 -3.95 5.89 -15.37
C PHE A 44 -3.63 4.53 -15.99
N ASP A 45 -4.52 4.00 -16.83
CA ASP A 45 -4.39 2.69 -17.47
C ASP A 45 -3.91 2.75 -18.93
N GLY A 46 -3.51 3.94 -19.40
CA GLY A 46 -3.12 4.21 -20.79
C GLY A 46 -4.23 4.87 -21.62
N THR A 47 -5.48 4.81 -21.20
CA THR A 47 -6.66 5.36 -21.90
C THR A 47 -7.51 6.24 -21.01
N ALA A 48 -7.67 5.89 -19.73
CA ALA A 48 -8.54 6.58 -18.79
C ALA A 48 -7.80 6.96 -17.51
N ILE A 49 -8.21 8.08 -16.92
CA ILE A 49 -7.78 8.48 -15.58
C ILE A 49 -8.95 8.19 -14.63
N THR A 50 -8.72 7.34 -13.64
CA THR A 50 -9.65 7.07 -12.56
C THR A 50 -9.21 7.82 -11.32
N ILE A 51 -10.11 8.60 -10.73
CA ILE A 51 -9.87 9.33 -9.48
C ILE A 51 -10.81 8.74 -8.42
N THR A 52 -10.24 8.27 -7.32
CA THR A 52 -11.00 7.74 -6.17
C THR A 52 -10.60 8.48 -4.90
N LYS A 53 -11.54 8.62 -3.96
CA LYS A 53 -11.19 9.12 -2.62
C LYS A 53 -10.24 8.11 -1.98
N ARG A 54 -9.15 8.60 -1.37
CA ARG A 54 -8.30 7.77 -0.52
C ARG A 54 -9.07 7.42 0.74
N LEU A 55 -9.31 6.15 0.97
CA LEU A 55 -10.05 5.68 2.13
C LEU A 55 -9.12 5.63 3.35
N ALA A 56 -9.64 6.06 4.51
CA ALA A 56 -9.01 5.67 5.77
C ALA A 56 -9.01 4.14 5.90
N MET A 57 -8.04 3.59 6.62
CA MET A 57 -7.88 2.13 6.72
C MET A 57 -9.16 1.42 7.16
N GLN A 58 -9.87 1.98 8.14
CA GLN A 58 -11.12 1.41 8.61
C GLN A 58 -12.20 1.38 7.52
N GLU A 59 -12.33 2.46 6.75
CA GLU A 59 -13.29 2.53 5.63
C GLU A 59 -12.94 1.53 4.53
N PHE A 60 -11.64 1.32 4.26
CA PHE A 60 -11.17 0.31 3.30
C PHE A 60 -11.60 -1.10 3.73
N VAL A 61 -11.34 -1.46 4.98
CA VAL A 61 -11.72 -2.77 5.56
C VAL A 61 -13.23 -2.95 5.57
N ASP A 62 -13.98 -1.93 6.02
CA ASP A 62 -15.45 -1.99 6.09
C ASP A 62 -16.09 -2.11 4.69
N ARG A 63 -15.51 -1.46 3.68
CA ARG A 63 -15.96 -1.58 2.29
C ARG A 63 -15.74 -2.98 1.74
N ALA A 64 -14.60 -3.59 2.00
CA ALA A 64 -14.33 -4.98 1.61
C ALA A 64 -15.30 -5.93 2.32
N LYS A 65 -15.50 -5.76 3.62
CA LYS A 65 -16.45 -6.55 4.42
C LYS A 65 -17.89 -6.44 3.91
N LYS A 66 -18.37 -5.23 3.58
CA LYS A 66 -19.72 -5.04 2.99
C LYS A 66 -19.90 -5.77 1.65
N ARG A 67 -18.81 -6.05 0.95
CA ARG A 67 -18.78 -6.80 -0.31
C ARG A 67 -18.53 -8.31 -0.11
N GLY A 68 -18.52 -8.77 1.13
CA GLY A 68 -18.28 -10.18 1.50
C GLY A 68 -16.84 -10.65 1.30
N ARG A 69 -15.87 -9.69 1.20
CA ARG A 69 -14.45 -9.99 1.00
C ARG A 69 -13.71 -9.96 2.33
N LYS A 70 -12.61 -10.70 2.38
CA LYS A 70 -11.70 -10.72 3.52
C LYS A 70 -10.50 -9.83 3.23
N THR A 71 -10.11 -9.04 4.22
CA THR A 71 -8.87 -8.28 4.17
C THR A 71 -7.86 -8.87 5.15
N LEU A 72 -6.59 -8.85 4.79
CA LEU A 72 -5.48 -9.06 5.71
C LEU A 72 -5.00 -7.71 6.20
N VAL A 73 -4.77 -7.59 7.50
CA VAL A 73 -4.15 -6.42 8.11
C VAL A 73 -2.79 -6.82 8.64
N LEU A 74 -1.75 -6.19 8.09
CA LEU A 74 -0.37 -6.36 8.51
C LEU A 74 0.04 -5.15 9.34
N SER A 75 0.49 -5.39 10.56
CA SER A 75 1.09 -4.36 11.42
C SER A 75 2.60 -4.56 11.41
N TYR A 76 3.32 -3.59 10.84
CA TYR A 76 4.77 -3.59 10.71
C TYR A 76 5.41 -2.77 11.81
N TYR A 77 6.29 -3.40 12.54
CA TYR A 77 6.95 -2.85 13.72
C TYR A 77 8.46 -2.72 13.52
N ASP A 78 9.06 -1.76 14.21
CA ASP A 78 10.49 -1.68 14.46
C ASP A 78 10.69 -1.76 15.98
N ASP A 79 11.25 -2.86 16.48
CA ASP A 79 11.25 -3.27 17.89
C ASP A 79 9.81 -3.28 18.46
N LYS A 80 9.48 -2.33 19.34
CA LYS A 80 8.16 -2.17 19.96
C LYS A 80 7.31 -1.08 19.34
N THR A 81 7.85 -0.36 18.35
CA THR A 81 7.17 0.78 17.73
C THR A 81 6.39 0.32 16.51
N LEU A 82 5.08 0.52 16.50
CA LEU A 82 4.27 0.36 15.30
C LEU A 82 4.67 1.45 14.29
N CYS A 83 5.09 1.04 13.10
CA CYS A 83 5.58 1.96 12.07
C CYS A 83 4.60 2.12 10.91
N THR A 84 4.01 1.01 10.42
CA THR A 84 3.04 1.03 9.32
C THR A 84 1.97 -0.04 9.55
N LYS A 85 0.72 0.29 9.25
CA LYS A 85 -0.32 -0.72 8.99
C LYS A 85 -0.60 -0.81 7.51
N ILE A 86 -0.86 -2.02 7.03
CA ILE A 86 -1.19 -2.33 5.64
C ILE A 86 -2.46 -3.18 5.66
N ALA A 87 -3.55 -2.69 5.08
CA ALA A 87 -4.73 -3.51 4.80
C ALA A 87 -4.68 -3.96 3.34
N ALA A 88 -4.77 -5.26 3.08
CA ALA A 88 -4.67 -5.86 1.75
C ALA A 88 -5.95 -6.61 1.39
N ASP A 89 -6.56 -6.25 0.27
CA ASP A 89 -7.69 -6.93 -0.36
C ASP A 89 -7.16 -7.73 -1.56
N TYR A 90 -7.11 -9.05 -1.41
CA TYR A 90 -6.56 -9.95 -2.42
C TYR A 90 -7.46 -10.13 -3.64
N ASP A 91 -8.77 -9.93 -3.47
CA ASP A 91 -9.74 -10.05 -4.58
C ASP A 91 -9.63 -8.86 -5.53
N GLU A 92 -9.47 -7.65 -4.98
CA GLU A 92 -9.28 -6.42 -5.79
C GLU A 92 -7.82 -6.10 -6.08
N LYS A 93 -6.87 -6.85 -5.51
CA LYS A 93 -5.42 -6.58 -5.61
C LYS A 93 -5.12 -5.11 -5.26
N SER A 94 -5.64 -4.70 -4.12
CA SER A 94 -5.51 -3.32 -3.64
C SER A 94 -5.06 -3.28 -2.19
N ILE A 95 -4.37 -2.22 -1.82
CA ILE A 95 -3.91 -2.00 -0.45
C ILE A 95 -4.29 -0.61 0.03
N CYS A 96 -4.40 -0.48 1.36
CA CYS A 96 -4.46 0.79 2.05
C CYS A 96 -3.38 0.80 3.13
N ILE A 97 -2.59 1.86 3.20
CA ILE A 97 -1.52 2.00 4.18
C ILE A 97 -1.75 3.18 5.12
N GLU A 98 -1.25 3.04 6.34
CA GLU A 98 -1.22 4.09 7.33
C GLU A 98 0.12 4.07 8.07
N ASN A 99 0.89 5.17 7.98
CA ASN A 99 2.17 5.31 8.65
C ASN A 99 2.00 6.00 10.00
N TYR A 100 2.61 5.44 11.05
CA TYR A 100 2.54 5.93 12.44
C TYR A 100 3.84 6.62 12.86
N VAL A 101 4.86 6.62 12.00
CA VAL A 101 6.15 7.28 12.21
C VAL A 101 6.48 8.19 11.03
N THR A 102 7.23 9.26 11.30
CA THR A 102 7.66 10.22 10.28
C THR A 102 8.99 9.85 9.62
N ASN A 103 9.79 9.01 10.29
CA ASN A 103 11.04 8.52 9.70
C ASN A 103 10.74 7.46 8.65
N VAL A 104 10.88 7.82 7.39
CA VAL A 104 10.58 6.97 6.24
C VAL A 104 11.42 5.67 6.19
N LEU A 105 12.63 5.67 6.75
CA LEU A 105 13.47 4.46 6.83
C LEU A 105 12.90 3.38 7.75
N ARG A 106 11.93 3.73 8.59
CA ARG A 106 11.25 2.81 9.48
C ARG A 106 9.86 2.41 8.98
N THR A 107 9.38 2.99 7.87
CA THR A 107 8.10 2.63 7.27
C THR A 107 8.25 1.45 6.31
N ALA A 108 7.17 0.70 6.08
CA ALA A 108 7.18 -0.49 5.22
C ALA A 108 7.58 -0.20 3.76
N PHE A 109 7.30 1.00 3.26
CA PHE A 109 7.53 1.38 1.86
C PHE A 109 8.49 2.57 1.70
N GLY A 110 9.22 2.93 2.75
CA GLY A 110 10.18 4.04 2.69
C GLY A 110 9.54 5.35 2.22
N ASN A 111 10.12 5.96 1.19
CA ASN A 111 9.62 7.22 0.60
C ASN A 111 8.38 7.03 -0.29
N ASN A 112 7.98 5.79 -0.62
CA ASN A 112 6.79 5.56 -1.43
C ASN A 112 5.53 5.75 -0.58
N GLN A 113 4.85 6.88 -0.78
CA GLN A 113 3.62 7.23 -0.04
C GLN A 113 2.35 6.63 -0.66
N GLU A 114 2.44 6.12 -1.88
CA GLU A 114 1.34 5.52 -2.64
C GLU A 114 1.76 4.17 -3.23
N PRO A 115 2.08 3.17 -2.37
CA PRO A 115 2.52 1.87 -2.84
C PRO A 115 1.38 1.15 -3.58
N THR A 116 1.77 0.47 -4.63
CA THR A 116 0.89 -0.37 -5.46
C THR A 116 0.74 -1.77 -4.86
N TRP A 117 -0.09 -2.60 -5.48
CA TRP A 117 -0.19 -4.03 -5.16
C TRP A 117 1.14 -4.76 -5.41
N GLU A 118 1.84 -4.41 -6.47
CA GLU A 118 3.16 -4.95 -6.82
C GLU A 118 4.20 -4.59 -5.77
N ASP A 119 4.21 -3.34 -5.28
CA ASP A 119 5.09 -2.93 -4.18
C ASP A 119 4.81 -3.72 -2.89
N TYR A 120 3.54 -4.02 -2.62
CA TYR A 120 3.15 -4.85 -1.49
C TYR A 120 3.68 -6.29 -1.63
N LEU A 121 3.56 -6.90 -2.80
CA LEU A 121 4.10 -8.23 -3.05
C LEU A 121 5.62 -8.26 -2.89
N LEU A 122 6.32 -7.24 -3.41
CA LEU A 122 7.76 -7.09 -3.26
C LEU A 122 8.15 -6.94 -1.77
N PHE A 123 7.43 -6.12 -1.01
CA PHE A 123 7.64 -5.98 0.44
C PHE A 123 7.52 -7.34 1.16
N LEU A 124 6.53 -8.17 0.82
CA LEU A 124 6.41 -9.50 1.41
C LEU A 124 7.60 -10.40 1.04
N GLU A 125 8.08 -10.33 -0.22
CA GLU A 125 9.26 -11.08 -0.65
C GLU A 125 10.52 -10.63 0.11
N GLU A 126 10.73 -9.33 0.27
CA GLU A 126 11.86 -8.75 1.01
C GLU A 126 11.84 -9.12 2.50
N ARG A 127 10.64 -9.30 3.09
CA ARG A 127 10.46 -9.72 4.49
C ARG A 127 10.37 -11.24 4.67
N SER A 128 10.63 -11.98 3.61
CA SER A 128 10.75 -13.44 3.63
C SER A 128 12.19 -13.86 3.28
N ILE A 129 12.45 -15.15 3.31
CA ILE A 129 13.73 -15.67 2.85
C ILE A 129 13.82 -15.63 1.32
N PRO A 130 15.02 -15.45 0.72
CA PRO A 130 15.18 -15.51 -0.72
C PRO A 130 14.78 -16.89 -1.28
N LYS A 131 13.99 -16.88 -2.36
CA LYS A 131 13.58 -18.11 -3.06
C LYS A 131 14.75 -18.92 -3.58
N SER A 132 15.89 -18.26 -3.84
CA SER A 132 17.15 -18.88 -4.30
C SER A 132 18.00 -19.47 -3.18
N ARG A 133 17.56 -19.43 -1.92
CA ARG A 133 18.33 -19.92 -0.77
C ARG A 133 18.62 -21.42 -0.91
N ALA A 134 19.87 -21.82 -0.68
CA ALA A 134 20.24 -23.22 -0.53
C ALA A 134 19.52 -23.82 0.69
N GLY A 135 18.99 -25.05 0.57
CA GLY A 135 18.23 -25.71 1.63
C GLY A 135 16.83 -25.10 1.86
N LEU A 136 16.27 -24.40 0.86
CA LEU A 136 14.94 -23.82 0.96
C LEU A 136 13.88 -24.85 1.38
N ARG A 137 13.91 -26.07 0.80
CA ARG A 137 12.93 -27.10 1.12
C ARG A 137 12.99 -27.51 2.58
N ASP A 138 14.18 -27.78 3.10
CA ASP A 138 14.39 -28.17 4.51
C ASP A 138 13.92 -27.06 5.46
N TYR A 139 14.15 -25.81 5.09
CA TYR A 139 13.67 -24.66 5.84
C TYR A 139 12.13 -24.57 5.86
N LEU A 140 11.48 -24.70 4.70
CA LEU A 140 10.02 -24.67 4.61
C LEU A 140 9.38 -25.78 5.42
N ASP A 141 9.94 -27.00 5.34
CA ASP A 141 9.48 -28.14 6.13
C ASP A 141 9.65 -27.91 7.64
N ALA A 142 10.75 -27.29 8.05
CA ALA A 142 11.01 -26.95 9.46
C ALA A 142 10.02 -25.91 10.05
N ILE A 143 9.53 -24.97 9.24
CA ILE A 143 8.55 -23.98 9.66
C ILE A 143 7.09 -24.40 9.37
N GLY A 144 6.88 -25.56 8.74
CA GLY A 144 5.57 -26.12 8.41
C GLY A 144 4.85 -25.33 7.29
N VAL A 145 5.58 -25.03 6.21
CA VAL A 145 5.06 -24.37 5.00
C VAL A 145 5.28 -25.30 3.81
N ASP A 146 4.22 -25.70 3.10
CA ASP A 146 4.30 -26.71 2.04
C ASP A 146 4.99 -26.22 0.76
N ALA A 147 4.84 -24.93 0.44
CA ALA A 147 5.42 -24.32 -0.76
C ALA A 147 5.90 -22.89 -0.43
N PHE A 148 6.81 -22.38 -1.27
CA PHE A 148 7.28 -21.00 -1.10
C PHE A 148 6.14 -20.02 -1.34
N ASP A 149 5.69 -19.42 -0.25
CA ASP A 149 4.72 -18.33 -0.21
C ASP A 149 5.21 -17.30 0.82
N PRO A 150 5.60 -16.08 0.39
CA PRO A 150 6.11 -15.06 1.30
C PRO A 150 5.17 -14.75 2.47
N LEU A 151 3.85 -14.67 2.22
CA LEU A 151 2.88 -14.39 3.27
C LEU A 151 2.80 -15.52 4.30
N GLU A 152 2.77 -16.79 3.85
CA GLU A 152 2.74 -17.95 4.76
C GLU A 152 4.04 -18.06 5.56
N ILE A 153 5.18 -17.75 4.95
CA ILE A 153 6.47 -17.67 5.66
C ILE A 153 6.40 -16.57 6.72
N ILE A 154 5.93 -15.36 6.38
CA ILE A 154 5.79 -14.25 7.33
C ILE A 154 4.85 -14.61 8.48
N LYS A 155 3.74 -15.28 8.24
CA LYS A 155 2.83 -15.76 9.30
C LYS A 155 3.54 -16.67 10.32
N LYS A 156 4.52 -17.45 9.88
CA LYS A 156 5.28 -18.37 10.75
C LYS A 156 6.49 -17.71 11.43
N THR A 157 7.13 -16.77 10.75
CA THR A 157 8.41 -16.16 11.20
C THR A 157 8.24 -14.74 11.73
N SER A 158 7.04 -14.15 11.57
CA SER A 158 6.76 -12.73 11.76
C SER A 158 7.62 -11.83 10.85
N GLY A 159 8.12 -12.34 9.72
CA GLY A 159 8.98 -11.59 8.81
C GLY A 159 10.26 -11.04 9.47
N ARG A 160 10.76 -11.70 10.52
CA ARG A 160 11.99 -11.28 11.22
C ARG A 160 13.21 -11.62 10.41
N MET A 161 14.12 -10.67 10.30
CA MET A 161 15.41 -10.81 9.63
C MET A 161 16.54 -10.69 10.66
N ALA A 162 17.71 -11.24 10.33
CA ALA A 162 18.86 -11.18 11.24
C ALA A 162 19.51 -9.79 11.27
N GLU A 163 19.28 -8.99 10.25
CA GLU A 163 19.93 -7.71 10.00
C GLU A 163 19.23 -6.53 10.71
N ASP A 164 17.98 -6.72 11.17
CA ASP A 164 17.19 -5.64 11.77
C ASP A 164 16.33 -6.12 12.95
N GLN A 165 15.59 -5.19 13.56
CA GLN A 165 14.64 -5.48 14.65
C GLN A 165 13.19 -5.40 14.19
N GLN A 166 12.97 -5.38 12.89
CA GLN A 166 11.66 -5.22 12.29
C GLN A 166 10.90 -6.55 12.24
N TRP A 167 9.59 -6.47 12.37
CA TRP A 167 8.72 -7.65 12.31
C TRP A 167 7.29 -7.30 11.95
N ILE A 168 6.52 -8.30 11.57
CA ILE A 168 5.16 -8.16 11.07
C ILE A 168 4.21 -9.04 11.89
N GLN A 169 3.12 -8.44 12.35
CA GLN A 169 1.95 -9.14 12.85
C GLN A 169 0.89 -9.19 11.76
N VAL A 170 0.34 -10.38 11.48
CA VAL A 170 -0.70 -10.58 10.46
C VAL A 170 -2.01 -10.94 11.14
N GLU A 171 -3.07 -10.21 10.80
CA GLU A 171 -4.43 -10.43 11.29
C GLU A 171 -5.40 -10.55 10.11
N VAL A 172 -6.39 -11.43 10.22
CA VAL A 172 -7.49 -11.52 9.25
C VAL A 172 -8.63 -10.67 9.78
N SER A 173 -9.01 -9.63 9.04
CA SER A 173 -10.22 -8.87 9.34
C SER A 173 -11.45 -9.72 8.98
N GLN A 174 -12.22 -10.06 10.00
CA GLN A 174 -13.50 -10.79 9.88
C GLN A 174 -14.66 -9.85 9.58
#